data_c8e364ea03fccfb8866c2317f2b997e6
#
_entry.id   c8e364ea03fccfb8866c2317f2b997e6
#
_cell.length_a   1.000
_cell.length_b   1.000
_cell.length_c   1.000
_cell.angle_alpha   90.00
_cell.angle_beta   90.00
_cell.angle_gamma   90.00
#
_symmetry.space_group_name_H-M   'P 1'
#
loop_
_entity.id
_entity.type
_entity.pdbx_description
1 polymer ?
#
loop_
_entity_poly.entity_id
_entity_poly.type
_entity_poly.pdbx_seq_one_letter_code
_entity_poly.pdbx_strand_id
1 'polypeptide(L)'
;MSLPVPISMSQKTLLIVDDEAGNVESLQRIFQRYTPPPSEGEAAAREIAVLTCRDGRDALELLRKQRIDVVLTDLMMPSLSGMDLLKAARKLSPETEVILMTAYGTIETAVEAMKDGAYDFITKPLKRAHVLRVVGKAMERQTLVAENRALRSQLAAAQRRPIVGQSLAMRRTLDIIGQAAPSQATVLLLGESGTGKELLARHLHEQSPRAGRPLVPVNCAALPESILEGELFGYEKGAFTGATSRRDGRFAQADGGTLFLDEVAEIPLHLQVKLLRVLQEGEIEPLGGKLRRVDIRLVAATNKDLRRMVEQSRFREDLYYRLNVIAIEVPPLRQRLDDVPLLVDHFLSRFREKNQKLVTGISRPALEVLSRYHYPGNVRELENALERAVVLCRQPIVDVEDLPQEIRSGGARLESAGHAGPPRLSFAIGTTLDEIERTSIRETLHYTKGDKRLAAQLLGIATRTIYRKLDRGEAGGAAEPDPAFADEPDGEDEAGADE
;
A
#
# COMPACT_ATOMS: atom_id res chain seq x y z
N MET A 1 13.51 -34.18 41.68
CA MET A 1 13.68 -33.08 40.70
C MET A 1 13.77 -33.69 39.30
N SER A 2 12.64 -33.84 38.63
CA SER A 2 12.60 -34.35 37.25
C SER A 2 12.77 -33.15 36.32
N LEU A 3 13.76 -33.23 35.42
CA LEU A 3 14.02 -32.26 34.38
C LEU A 3 12.79 -32.11 33.46
N PRO A 4 12.38 -30.91 33.04
CA PRO A 4 11.26 -30.72 32.13
C PRO A 4 11.61 -31.34 30.76
N VAL A 5 10.75 -32.22 30.28
CA VAL A 5 10.80 -32.80 28.92
C VAL A 5 10.62 -31.65 27.92
N PRO A 6 11.44 -31.54 26.84
CA PRO A 6 11.26 -30.52 25.84
C PRO A 6 9.92 -30.72 25.13
N ILE A 7 9.06 -29.72 25.24
CA ILE A 7 7.72 -29.71 24.66
C ILE A 7 7.85 -29.58 23.14
N SER A 8 7.35 -30.56 22.40
CA SER A 8 7.20 -30.52 20.95
C SER A 8 6.32 -29.33 20.54
N MET A 9 6.64 -28.62 19.44
CA MET A 9 5.90 -27.44 18.95
C MET A 9 4.43 -27.71 18.57
N SER A 10 3.95 -28.94 18.67
CA SER A 10 2.57 -29.34 18.35
C SER A 10 1.67 -29.59 19.56
N GLN A 11 2.17 -29.49 20.79
CA GLN A 11 1.44 -29.84 22.00
C GLN A 11 0.90 -28.61 22.71
N LYS A 12 -0.41 -28.59 23.03
CA LYS A 12 -1.07 -27.51 23.79
C LYS A 12 -0.75 -27.63 25.27
N THR A 13 -0.52 -26.51 25.93
CA THR A 13 -0.17 -26.47 27.36
C THR A 13 -1.28 -25.83 28.18
N LEU A 14 -1.85 -26.62 29.10
CA LEU A 14 -2.80 -26.17 30.13
C LEU A 14 -2.08 -26.06 31.47
N LEU A 15 -2.12 -24.88 32.09
CA LEU A 15 -1.65 -24.68 33.47
C LEU A 15 -2.87 -24.64 34.42
N ILE A 16 -2.86 -25.48 35.42
CA ILE A 16 -3.85 -25.55 36.49
C ILE A 16 -3.24 -24.99 37.77
N VAL A 17 -3.91 -24.01 38.38
CA VAL A 17 -3.44 -23.34 39.59
C VAL A 17 -4.56 -23.32 40.62
N ASP A 18 -4.38 -24.02 41.75
CA ASP A 18 -5.33 -24.09 42.88
C ASP A 18 -4.54 -24.44 44.14
N ASP A 19 -4.74 -23.77 45.26
CA ASP A 19 -4.04 -24.03 46.50
C ASP A 19 -4.47 -25.36 47.17
N GLU A 20 -5.66 -25.85 46.85
CA GLU A 20 -6.17 -27.14 47.28
C GLU A 20 -5.64 -28.29 46.43
N ALA A 21 -4.79 -29.15 46.98
CA ALA A 21 -4.21 -30.30 46.29
C ALA A 21 -5.27 -31.23 45.64
N GLY A 22 -6.42 -31.44 46.31
CA GLY A 22 -7.50 -32.30 45.82
C GLY A 22 -8.13 -31.78 44.53
N ASN A 23 -8.27 -30.46 44.38
CA ASN A 23 -8.78 -29.83 43.16
C ASN A 23 -7.80 -30.01 42.01
N VAL A 24 -6.50 -29.74 42.26
CA VAL A 24 -5.43 -29.90 41.27
C VAL A 24 -5.39 -31.35 40.74
N GLU A 25 -5.36 -32.32 41.63
CA GLU A 25 -5.34 -33.77 41.24
C GLU A 25 -6.59 -34.16 40.44
N SER A 26 -7.76 -33.71 40.88
CA SER A 26 -9.02 -33.99 40.21
C SER A 26 -9.04 -33.43 38.79
N LEU A 27 -8.64 -32.17 38.61
CA LEU A 27 -8.54 -31.51 37.30
C LEU A 27 -7.48 -32.17 36.43
N GLN A 28 -6.30 -32.47 36.99
CA GLN A 28 -5.24 -33.19 36.27
C GLN A 28 -5.73 -34.54 35.70
N ARG A 29 -6.44 -35.35 36.50
CA ARG A 29 -7.04 -36.62 36.04
C ARG A 29 -8.07 -36.42 34.94
N ILE A 30 -8.86 -35.34 35.00
CA ILE A 30 -9.84 -35.01 33.96
C ILE A 30 -9.14 -34.77 32.60
N PHE A 31 -8.06 -33.97 32.60
CA PHE A 31 -7.38 -33.60 31.38
C PHE A 31 -6.35 -34.61 30.86
N GLN A 32 -5.77 -35.48 31.72
CA GLN A 32 -4.93 -36.60 31.27
C GLN A 32 -5.69 -37.61 30.38
N ARG A 33 -7.01 -37.68 30.52
CA ARG A 33 -7.89 -38.56 29.74
C ARG A 33 -8.67 -37.79 28.66
N TYR A 34 -8.39 -36.54 28.49
CA TYR A 34 -9.10 -35.67 27.52
C TYR A 34 -8.26 -35.44 26.30
N THR A 35 -8.78 -35.87 25.18
CA THR A 35 -8.26 -35.56 23.86
C THR A 35 -9.25 -34.60 23.22
N PRO A 36 -8.87 -33.32 22.97
CA PRO A 36 -9.77 -32.39 22.31
C PRO A 36 -10.10 -32.88 20.91
N PRO A 37 -11.34 -32.66 20.44
CA PRO A 37 -11.70 -32.99 19.07
C PRO A 37 -10.77 -32.24 18.10
N PRO A 38 -10.39 -32.85 16.97
CA PRO A 38 -9.57 -32.17 15.96
C PRO A 38 -10.33 -30.96 15.41
N SER A 39 -9.62 -29.84 15.22
CA SER A 39 -10.16 -28.67 14.53
C SER A 39 -10.39 -28.98 13.05
N GLU A 40 -11.30 -28.27 12.38
CA GLU A 40 -11.53 -28.44 10.94
C GLU A 40 -10.20 -28.28 10.17
N GLY A 41 -9.73 -29.38 9.55
CA GLY A 41 -8.47 -29.43 8.79
C GLY A 41 -7.29 -30.11 9.47
N GLU A 42 -7.40 -30.57 10.74
CA GLU A 42 -6.33 -31.29 11.42
C GLU A 42 -6.53 -32.83 11.34
N ALA A 43 -5.48 -33.53 10.92
CA ALA A 43 -5.52 -34.98 10.73
C ALA A 43 -5.39 -35.80 12.02
N ALA A 44 -5.03 -35.21 13.16
CA ALA A 44 -4.85 -35.90 14.43
C ALA A 44 -5.22 -35.03 15.64
N ALA A 45 -5.82 -35.67 16.67
CA ALA A 45 -6.08 -35.03 17.95
C ALA A 45 -4.77 -34.67 18.66
N ARG A 46 -4.65 -33.45 19.17
CA ARG A 46 -3.44 -32.97 19.87
C ARG A 46 -3.48 -33.42 21.34
N GLU A 47 -2.39 -33.94 21.84
CA GLU A 47 -2.21 -34.18 23.27
C GLU A 47 -2.05 -32.85 24.02
N ILE A 48 -2.66 -32.77 25.21
CA ILE A 48 -2.54 -31.60 26.10
C ILE A 48 -1.46 -31.88 27.13
N ALA A 49 -0.47 -31.05 27.22
CA ALA A 49 0.49 -31.01 28.34
C ALA A 49 -0.18 -30.32 29.52
N VAL A 50 -0.39 -31.01 30.62
CA VAL A 50 -1.00 -30.46 31.84
C VAL A 50 0.09 -30.15 32.85
N LEU A 51 0.25 -28.87 33.16
CA LEU A 51 1.12 -28.38 34.24
C LEU A 51 0.27 -28.00 35.44
N THR A 52 0.80 -28.16 36.60
CA THR A 52 0.06 -27.89 37.85
C THR A 52 0.91 -27.05 38.80
N CYS A 53 0.33 -26.05 39.41
CA CYS A 53 0.89 -25.26 40.50
C CYS A 53 -0.08 -25.13 41.65
N ARG A 54 0.44 -24.91 42.84
CA ARG A 54 -0.36 -24.69 44.07
C ARG A 54 -0.24 -23.25 44.59
N ASP A 55 0.54 -22.42 43.90
CA ASP A 55 0.79 -21.05 44.24
C ASP A 55 0.80 -20.17 42.97
N GLY A 56 0.16 -19.01 43.05
CA GLY A 56 0.10 -18.06 41.93
C GLY A 56 1.48 -17.49 41.55
N ARG A 57 2.47 -17.44 42.46
CA ARG A 57 3.84 -16.99 42.15
C ARG A 57 4.57 -18.03 41.28
N ASP A 58 4.45 -19.30 41.62
CA ASP A 58 5.03 -20.39 40.83
C ASP A 58 4.40 -20.41 39.42
N ALA A 59 3.10 -20.18 39.33
CA ALA A 59 2.39 -20.06 38.07
C ALA A 59 2.92 -18.89 37.20
N LEU A 60 3.20 -17.74 37.82
CA LEU A 60 3.79 -16.58 37.17
C LEU A 60 5.21 -16.85 36.66
N GLU A 61 6.01 -17.60 37.42
CA GLU A 61 7.33 -18.02 36.96
C GLU A 61 7.26 -18.97 35.75
N LEU A 62 6.30 -19.90 35.74
CA LEU A 62 6.08 -20.77 34.57
C LEU A 62 5.64 -20.00 33.34
N LEU A 63 4.76 -19.00 33.47
CA LEU A 63 4.37 -18.10 32.39
C LEU A 63 5.54 -17.31 31.79
N ARG A 64 6.58 -17.05 32.57
CA ARG A 64 7.81 -16.39 32.09
C ARG A 64 8.79 -17.35 31.39
N LYS A 65 8.82 -18.62 31.81
CA LYS A 65 9.82 -19.61 31.37
C LYS A 65 9.37 -20.37 30.12
N GLN A 66 8.08 -20.55 29.93
CA GLN A 66 7.54 -21.34 28.82
C GLN A 66 6.18 -20.83 28.35
N ARG A 67 5.85 -21.22 27.11
CA ARG A 67 4.55 -20.86 26.53
C ARG A 67 3.43 -21.69 27.16
N ILE A 68 2.40 -21.01 27.63
CA ILE A 68 1.18 -21.59 28.19
C ILE A 68 0.00 -21.10 27.35
N ASP A 69 -0.80 -22.01 26.83
CA ASP A 69 -1.94 -21.68 25.97
C ASP A 69 -3.18 -21.30 26.78
N VAL A 70 -3.47 -22.06 27.85
CA VAL A 70 -4.62 -21.81 28.73
C VAL A 70 -4.18 -21.92 30.18
N VAL A 71 -4.61 -20.98 31.00
CA VAL A 71 -4.49 -21.02 32.47
C VAL A 71 -5.87 -21.22 33.08
N LEU A 72 -6.03 -22.24 33.93
CA LEU A 72 -7.21 -22.47 34.77
C LEU A 72 -6.79 -22.22 36.24
N THR A 73 -7.20 -21.10 36.84
CA THR A 73 -6.74 -20.70 38.18
C THR A 73 -7.86 -20.45 39.14
N ASP A 74 -7.68 -20.83 40.42
CA ASP A 74 -8.58 -20.38 41.46
C ASP A 74 -8.49 -18.85 41.64
N LEU A 75 -9.61 -18.24 41.93
CA LEU A 75 -9.73 -16.83 42.21
C LEU A 75 -9.05 -16.44 43.53
N MET A 76 -9.28 -17.26 44.57
CA MET A 76 -8.84 -16.99 45.95
C MET A 76 -7.68 -17.92 46.31
N MET A 77 -6.45 -17.35 46.25
CA MET A 77 -5.23 -18.07 46.66
C MET A 77 -4.41 -17.20 47.63
N PRO A 78 -3.65 -17.80 48.61
CA PRO A 78 -3.04 -17.07 49.72
C PRO A 78 -1.99 -16.04 49.33
N SER A 79 -1.17 -16.28 48.28
CA SER A 79 0.02 -15.46 47.98
C SER A 79 -0.19 -14.47 46.81
N LEU A 80 -0.80 -14.96 45.73
CA LEU A 80 -1.15 -14.19 44.53
C LEU A 80 -2.53 -14.63 44.05
N SER A 81 -3.47 -13.69 44.03
CA SER A 81 -4.85 -14.00 43.64
C SER A 81 -4.95 -14.37 42.15
N GLY A 82 -6.00 -15.12 41.77
CA GLY A 82 -6.26 -15.42 40.35
C GLY A 82 -6.47 -14.16 39.51
N MET A 83 -6.98 -13.07 40.09
CA MET A 83 -7.10 -11.77 39.40
C MET A 83 -5.75 -11.14 39.13
N ASP A 84 -4.82 -11.19 40.08
CA ASP A 84 -3.47 -10.66 39.88
C ASP A 84 -2.70 -11.49 38.85
N LEU A 85 -2.89 -12.84 38.89
CA LEU A 85 -2.33 -13.74 37.89
C LEU A 85 -2.88 -13.43 36.47
N LEU A 86 -4.20 -13.17 36.33
CA LEU A 86 -4.84 -12.75 35.09
C LEU A 86 -4.18 -11.46 34.54
N LYS A 87 -4.07 -10.43 35.40
CA LYS A 87 -3.45 -9.16 35.00
C LYS A 87 -1.98 -9.32 34.58
N ALA A 88 -1.25 -10.18 35.28
CA ALA A 88 0.14 -10.48 34.96
C ALA A 88 0.25 -11.30 33.66
N ALA A 89 -0.58 -12.33 33.47
CA ALA A 89 -0.61 -13.15 32.25
C ALA A 89 -0.91 -12.29 31.02
N ARG A 90 -1.88 -11.37 31.11
CA ARG A 90 -2.22 -10.44 30.02
C ARG A 90 -1.05 -9.51 29.60
N LYS A 91 -0.20 -9.12 30.56
CA LYS A 91 0.98 -8.30 30.26
C LYS A 91 2.13 -9.12 29.68
N LEU A 92 2.37 -10.33 30.17
CA LEU A 92 3.49 -11.17 29.77
C LEU A 92 3.20 -11.95 28.48
N SER A 93 1.99 -12.49 28.35
CA SER A 93 1.58 -13.34 27.25
C SER A 93 0.12 -13.03 26.88
N PRO A 94 -0.13 -11.99 26.08
CA PRO A 94 -1.49 -11.56 25.69
C PRO A 94 -2.29 -12.64 24.97
N GLU A 95 -1.63 -13.68 24.47
CA GLU A 95 -2.23 -14.80 23.75
C GLU A 95 -2.71 -15.93 24.68
N THR A 96 -2.28 -15.94 25.95
CA THR A 96 -2.70 -16.93 26.94
C THR A 96 -4.14 -16.65 27.38
N GLU A 97 -5.02 -17.62 27.24
CA GLU A 97 -6.39 -17.51 27.71
C GLU A 97 -6.46 -17.90 29.20
N VAL A 98 -7.06 -17.05 30.03
CA VAL A 98 -7.17 -17.27 31.48
C VAL A 98 -8.63 -17.52 31.85
N ILE A 99 -8.88 -18.64 32.54
CA ILE A 99 -10.16 -19.05 33.07
C ILE A 99 -10.08 -19.05 34.60
N LEU A 100 -11.02 -18.35 35.26
CA LEU A 100 -11.06 -18.27 36.72
C LEU A 100 -12.04 -19.29 37.30
N MET A 101 -11.62 -19.92 38.39
CA MET A 101 -12.48 -20.78 39.22
C MET A 101 -12.87 -20.04 40.48
N THR A 102 -14.12 -20.16 40.95
CA THR A 102 -14.59 -19.47 42.15
C THR A 102 -15.61 -20.31 42.93
N ALA A 103 -15.50 -20.30 44.25
CA ALA A 103 -16.48 -20.93 45.16
C ALA A 103 -17.70 -20.01 45.38
N TYR A 104 -17.51 -18.69 45.34
CA TYR A 104 -18.54 -17.68 45.54
C TYR A 104 -18.55 -16.73 44.33
N GLY A 105 -19.21 -17.17 43.26
CA GLY A 105 -19.37 -16.35 42.07
C GLY A 105 -20.46 -15.29 42.27
N THR A 106 -20.14 -14.12 42.83
CA THR A 106 -21.05 -12.98 42.68
C THR A 106 -20.98 -12.50 41.23
N ILE A 107 -22.11 -12.01 40.71
CA ILE A 107 -22.18 -11.47 39.34
C ILE A 107 -21.12 -10.34 39.18
N GLU A 108 -20.84 -9.61 40.23
CA GLU A 108 -19.89 -8.50 40.26
C GLU A 108 -18.44 -8.95 40.02
N THR A 109 -17.97 -10.00 40.71
CA THR A 109 -16.61 -10.56 40.53
C THR A 109 -16.42 -11.16 39.15
N ALA A 110 -17.46 -11.82 38.62
CA ALA A 110 -17.42 -12.34 37.25
C ALA A 110 -17.33 -11.21 36.20
N VAL A 111 -18.10 -10.13 36.37
CA VAL A 111 -18.07 -8.94 35.48
C VAL A 111 -16.72 -8.25 35.54
N GLU A 112 -16.10 -8.12 36.71
CA GLU A 112 -14.77 -7.53 36.88
C GLU A 112 -13.71 -8.38 36.18
N ALA A 113 -13.72 -9.69 36.38
CA ALA A 113 -12.83 -10.62 35.71
C ALA A 113 -12.91 -10.53 34.18
N MET A 114 -14.13 -10.47 33.65
CA MET A 114 -14.35 -10.31 32.19
C MET A 114 -13.86 -8.95 31.65
N LYS A 115 -14.04 -7.87 32.44
CA LYS A 115 -13.48 -6.54 32.10
C LYS A 115 -11.95 -6.53 32.07
N ASP A 116 -11.31 -7.27 33.00
CA ASP A 116 -9.85 -7.40 33.08
C ASP A 116 -9.30 -8.39 32.04
N GLY A 117 -10.17 -9.00 31.22
CA GLY A 117 -9.81 -9.81 30.06
C GLY A 117 -9.73 -11.31 30.35
N ALA A 118 -10.39 -11.85 31.37
CA ALA A 118 -10.57 -13.29 31.51
C ALA A 118 -11.33 -13.85 30.30
N TYR A 119 -11.00 -15.07 29.90
CA TYR A 119 -11.74 -15.78 28.85
C TYR A 119 -13.14 -16.20 29.33
N ASP A 120 -13.19 -16.77 30.53
CA ASP A 120 -14.44 -17.22 31.15
C ASP A 120 -14.20 -17.42 32.65
N PHE A 121 -15.28 -17.75 33.39
CA PHE A 121 -15.18 -18.17 34.79
C PHE A 121 -16.00 -19.44 35.02
N ILE A 122 -15.61 -20.26 36.01
CA ILE A 122 -16.25 -21.52 36.35
C ILE A 122 -16.56 -21.55 37.86
N THR A 123 -17.82 -21.77 38.22
CA THR A 123 -18.21 -21.86 39.64
C THR A 123 -17.96 -23.26 40.19
N LYS A 124 -17.40 -23.35 41.40
CA LYS A 124 -17.30 -24.60 42.17
C LYS A 124 -18.70 -24.96 42.76
N PRO A 125 -19.12 -26.26 42.76
CA PRO A 125 -18.34 -27.43 42.45
C PRO A 125 -18.12 -27.65 40.96
N LEU A 126 -16.89 -28.03 40.58
CA LEU A 126 -16.45 -28.17 39.20
C LEU A 126 -17.12 -29.39 38.52
N LYS A 127 -18.03 -29.13 37.60
CA LYS A 127 -18.68 -30.19 36.78
C LYS A 127 -17.76 -30.52 35.59
N ARG A 128 -17.32 -31.79 35.47
CA ARG A 128 -16.39 -32.27 34.44
C ARG A 128 -16.78 -31.79 33.03
N ALA A 129 -18.06 -31.98 32.65
CA ALA A 129 -18.52 -31.59 31.31
C ALA A 129 -18.39 -30.08 31.04
N HIS A 130 -18.62 -29.24 32.08
CA HIS A 130 -18.51 -27.80 31.97
C HIS A 130 -17.04 -27.35 31.83
N VAL A 131 -16.15 -27.86 32.68
CA VAL A 131 -14.72 -27.59 32.66
C VAL A 131 -14.12 -27.94 31.28
N LEU A 132 -14.40 -29.16 30.78
CA LEU A 132 -13.91 -29.61 29.48
C LEU A 132 -14.41 -28.72 28.33
N ARG A 133 -15.68 -28.30 28.38
CA ARG A 133 -16.28 -27.42 27.36
C ARG A 133 -15.62 -26.04 27.34
N VAL A 134 -15.44 -25.42 28.51
CA VAL A 134 -14.85 -24.04 28.60
C VAL A 134 -13.40 -24.07 28.23
N VAL A 135 -12.59 -24.99 28.76
CA VAL A 135 -11.16 -25.12 28.43
C VAL A 135 -10.98 -25.51 26.95
N GLY A 136 -11.81 -26.39 26.40
CA GLY A 136 -11.77 -26.75 24.98
C GLY A 136 -11.99 -25.55 24.08
N LYS A 137 -13.00 -24.73 24.35
CA LYS A 137 -13.27 -23.49 23.59
C LYS A 137 -12.17 -22.45 23.75
N ALA A 138 -11.56 -22.32 24.94
CA ALA A 138 -10.42 -21.44 25.16
C ALA A 138 -9.20 -21.84 24.32
N MET A 139 -8.92 -23.17 24.26
CA MET A 139 -7.86 -23.73 23.43
C MET A 139 -8.10 -23.52 21.94
N GLU A 140 -9.33 -23.71 21.46
CA GLU A 140 -9.73 -23.46 20.09
C GLU A 140 -9.51 -21.98 19.72
N ARG A 141 -10.01 -21.05 20.54
CA ARG A 141 -9.80 -19.61 20.33
C ARG A 141 -8.32 -19.25 20.26
N GLN A 142 -7.52 -19.76 21.19
CA GLN A 142 -6.09 -19.54 21.22
C GLN A 142 -5.40 -20.06 19.94
N THR A 143 -5.83 -21.22 19.43
CA THR A 143 -5.33 -21.75 18.15
C THR A 143 -5.65 -20.81 17.00
N LEU A 144 -6.90 -20.40 16.87
CA LEU A 144 -7.32 -19.47 15.80
C LEU A 144 -6.58 -18.12 15.85
N VAL A 145 -6.36 -17.59 17.05
CA VAL A 145 -5.60 -16.33 17.23
C VAL A 145 -4.13 -16.51 16.82
N ALA A 146 -3.50 -17.62 17.26
CA ALA A 146 -2.11 -17.92 16.92
C ALA A 146 -1.94 -18.19 15.41
N GLU A 147 -2.86 -18.91 14.79
CA GLU A 147 -2.86 -19.18 13.35
C GLU A 147 -3.08 -17.90 12.54
N ASN A 148 -4.03 -17.07 12.92
CA ASN A 148 -4.27 -15.78 12.27
C ASN A 148 -3.03 -14.88 12.32
N ARG A 149 -2.32 -14.88 13.46
CA ARG A 149 -1.06 -14.14 13.59
C ARG A 149 0.04 -14.74 12.71
N ALA A 150 0.19 -16.06 12.68
CA ALA A 150 1.14 -16.73 11.82
C ALA A 150 0.88 -16.45 10.34
N LEU A 151 -0.38 -16.57 9.91
CA LEU A 151 -0.81 -16.25 8.54
C LEU A 151 -0.56 -14.79 8.20
N ARG A 152 -0.88 -13.86 9.10
CA ARG A 152 -0.57 -12.44 8.91
C ARG A 152 0.94 -12.18 8.79
N SER A 153 1.76 -12.84 9.60
CA SER A 153 3.21 -12.70 9.52
C SER A 153 3.79 -13.31 8.24
N GLN A 154 3.25 -14.43 7.76
CA GLN A 154 3.61 -15.03 6.49
C GLN A 154 3.20 -14.14 5.30
N LEU A 155 1.99 -13.58 5.33
CA LEU A 155 1.54 -12.61 4.32
C LEU A 155 2.42 -11.35 4.32
N ALA A 156 2.76 -10.83 5.49
CA ALA A 156 3.66 -9.69 5.62
C ALA A 156 5.07 -10.01 5.11
N ALA A 157 5.59 -11.21 5.39
CA ALA A 157 6.88 -11.67 4.87
C ALA A 157 6.86 -11.85 3.35
N ALA A 158 5.78 -12.45 2.80
CA ALA A 158 5.60 -12.61 1.35
C ALA A 158 5.42 -11.26 0.62
N GLN A 159 4.87 -10.26 1.30
CA GLN A 159 4.69 -8.91 0.78
C GLN A 159 5.91 -7.99 1.00
N ARG A 160 6.92 -8.43 1.75
CA ARG A 160 8.14 -7.65 1.94
C ARG A 160 8.85 -7.49 0.60
N ARG A 161 8.78 -6.27 0.07
CA ARG A 161 9.58 -5.85 -1.08
C ARG A 161 10.78 -5.08 -0.54
N PRO A 162 12.00 -5.60 -0.66
CA PRO A 162 13.18 -4.90 -0.17
C PRO A 162 13.34 -3.59 -0.96
N ILE A 163 13.77 -2.55 -0.26
CA ILE A 163 14.21 -1.33 -0.93
C ILE A 163 15.57 -1.62 -1.53
N VAL A 164 15.65 -1.55 -2.87
CA VAL A 164 16.89 -1.76 -3.62
C VAL A 164 17.43 -0.41 -4.05
N GLY A 165 18.65 -0.08 -3.65
CA GLY A 165 19.35 1.14 -4.00
C GLY A 165 20.47 1.45 -3.01
N GLN A 166 21.61 1.89 -3.55
CA GLN A 166 22.83 2.23 -2.80
C GLN A 166 23.39 3.62 -3.18
N SER A 167 22.75 4.31 -4.12
CA SER A 167 23.14 5.65 -4.53
C SER A 167 23.12 6.62 -3.35
N LEU A 168 23.95 7.65 -3.41
CA LEU A 168 24.03 8.66 -2.36
C LEU A 168 22.67 9.36 -2.14
N ALA A 169 21.93 9.62 -3.22
CA ALA A 169 20.61 10.22 -3.15
C ALA A 169 19.63 9.34 -2.37
N MET A 170 19.61 8.02 -2.65
CA MET A 170 18.73 7.09 -1.96
C MET A 170 19.11 6.89 -0.50
N ARG A 171 20.41 6.81 -0.18
CA ARG A 171 20.90 6.72 1.21
C ARG A 171 20.46 7.89 2.04
N ARG A 172 20.58 9.14 1.53
CA ARG A 172 20.11 10.35 2.22
C ARG A 172 18.61 10.29 2.50
N THR A 173 17.80 9.84 1.55
CA THR A 173 16.35 9.64 1.75
C THR A 173 16.08 8.62 2.86
N LEU A 174 16.79 7.49 2.88
CA LEU A 174 16.66 6.45 3.90
C LEU A 174 17.13 6.93 5.29
N ASP A 175 18.18 7.74 5.37
CA ASP A 175 18.67 8.32 6.62
C ASP A 175 17.60 9.24 7.23
N ILE A 176 16.95 10.10 6.43
CA ILE A 176 15.86 10.96 6.89
C ILE A 176 14.68 10.10 7.36
N ILE A 177 14.34 9.03 6.64
CA ILE A 177 13.29 8.08 7.05
C ILE A 177 13.62 7.46 8.40
N GLY A 178 14.87 7.01 8.60
CA GLY A 178 15.33 6.43 9.87
C GLY A 178 15.21 7.41 11.05
N GLN A 179 15.51 8.69 10.83
CA GLN A 179 15.35 9.75 11.84
C GLN A 179 13.87 10.08 12.11
N ALA A 180 13.03 10.07 11.08
CA ALA A 180 11.59 10.36 11.21
C ALA A 180 10.79 9.19 11.80
N ALA A 181 11.23 7.95 11.61
CA ALA A 181 10.49 6.74 11.97
C ALA A 181 10.10 6.67 13.46
N PRO A 182 10.94 6.99 14.44
CA PRO A 182 10.59 6.94 15.88
C PRO A 182 9.54 7.99 16.29
N SER A 183 9.35 9.05 15.51
CA SER A 183 8.41 10.14 15.83
C SER A 183 6.97 9.78 15.46
N GLN A 184 6.01 10.53 16.04
CA GLN A 184 4.59 10.46 15.66
C GLN A 184 4.23 11.54 14.61
N ALA A 185 5.22 12.33 14.16
CA ALA A 185 4.98 13.39 13.20
C ALA A 185 4.46 12.87 11.85
N THR A 186 3.62 13.67 11.21
CA THR A 186 3.18 13.43 9.84
C THR A 186 4.37 13.52 8.89
N VAL A 187 4.47 12.55 7.98
CA VAL A 187 5.52 12.52 6.95
C VAL A 187 4.88 12.67 5.58
N LEU A 188 5.40 13.62 4.79
CA LEU A 188 4.98 13.88 3.42
C LEU A 188 6.07 13.43 2.45
N LEU A 189 5.80 12.37 1.68
CA LEU A 189 6.68 11.86 0.64
C LEU A 189 6.40 12.57 -0.69
N LEU A 190 7.36 13.34 -1.16
CA LEU A 190 7.28 14.09 -2.43
C LEU A 190 8.11 13.36 -3.49
N GLY A 191 7.57 13.19 -4.67
CA GLY A 191 8.32 12.58 -5.77
C GLY A 191 7.44 12.08 -6.91
N GLU A 192 8.06 11.88 -8.05
CA GLU A 192 7.37 11.46 -9.28
C GLU A 192 6.67 10.10 -9.12
N SER A 193 5.71 9.83 -10.03
CA SER A 193 5.06 8.53 -10.07
C SER A 193 6.09 7.43 -10.35
N GLY A 194 5.94 6.27 -9.68
CA GLY A 194 6.83 5.13 -9.88
C GLY A 194 8.20 5.19 -9.20
N THR A 195 8.48 6.19 -8.35
CA THR A 195 9.75 6.31 -7.60
C THR A 195 9.85 5.36 -6.41
N GLY A 196 8.74 4.76 -5.96
CA GLY A 196 8.70 3.82 -4.82
C GLY A 196 8.22 4.42 -3.51
N LYS A 197 7.45 5.52 -3.53
CA LYS A 197 6.89 6.17 -2.32
C LYS A 197 6.17 5.22 -1.37
N GLU A 198 5.40 4.27 -1.90
CA GLU A 198 4.70 3.26 -1.08
C GLU A 198 5.67 2.35 -0.32
N LEU A 199 6.77 1.92 -0.97
CA LEU A 199 7.79 1.10 -0.31
C LEU A 199 8.49 1.88 0.82
N LEU A 200 8.74 3.17 0.62
CA LEU A 200 9.33 4.04 1.63
C LEU A 200 8.38 4.28 2.80
N ALA A 201 7.08 4.45 2.55
CA ALA A 201 6.06 4.57 3.59
C ALA A 201 5.98 3.30 4.44
N ARG A 202 6.03 2.13 3.80
CA ARG A 202 6.09 0.82 4.49
C ARG A 202 7.34 0.69 5.35
N HIS A 203 8.50 1.04 4.81
CA HIS A 203 9.77 1.01 5.52
C HIS A 203 9.79 1.93 6.75
N LEU A 204 9.27 3.15 6.60
CA LEU A 204 9.08 4.09 7.69
C LEU A 204 8.18 3.52 8.80
N HIS A 205 7.08 2.85 8.44
CA HIS A 205 6.21 2.18 9.39
C HIS A 205 6.92 1.03 10.10
N GLU A 206 7.66 0.18 9.37
CA GLU A 206 8.41 -0.97 9.93
C GLU A 206 9.50 -0.55 10.93
N GLN A 207 10.08 0.64 10.77
CA GLN A 207 11.06 1.22 11.71
C GLN A 207 10.43 2.04 12.84
N SER A 208 9.11 2.17 12.88
CA SER A 208 8.39 2.98 13.86
C SER A 208 8.00 2.16 15.10
N PRO A 209 7.66 2.83 16.23
CA PRO A 209 7.08 2.16 17.38
C PRO A 209 5.75 1.43 17.09
N ARG A 210 5.14 1.71 15.93
CA ARG A 210 3.89 1.09 15.48
C ARG A 210 4.11 -0.07 14.50
N ALA A 211 5.33 -0.60 14.34
CA ALA A 211 5.66 -1.67 13.38
C ALA A 211 4.81 -2.94 13.53
N GLY A 212 4.36 -3.27 14.77
CA GLY A 212 3.47 -4.41 15.03
C GLY A 212 1.97 -4.09 14.89
N ARG A 213 1.63 -2.88 14.50
CA ARG A 213 0.25 -2.39 14.32
C ARG A 213 -0.13 -2.36 12.83
N PRO A 214 -1.41 -2.16 12.48
CA PRO A 214 -1.81 -2.14 11.09
C PRO A 214 -1.19 -0.95 10.32
N LEU A 215 -0.73 -1.23 9.10
CA LEU A 215 -0.44 -0.24 8.06
C LEU A 215 -1.56 -0.32 7.02
N VAL A 216 -2.34 0.73 6.90
CA VAL A 216 -3.49 0.79 5.98
C VAL A 216 -3.16 1.72 4.81
N PRO A 217 -2.84 1.20 3.62
CA PRO A 217 -2.63 2.02 2.43
C PRO A 217 -3.97 2.38 1.77
N VAL A 218 -4.05 3.63 1.30
CA VAL A 218 -5.17 4.14 0.49
C VAL A 218 -4.61 4.96 -0.66
N ASN A 219 -4.98 4.61 -1.88
CA ASN A 219 -4.68 5.42 -3.06
C ASN A 219 -5.89 6.30 -3.36
N CYS A 220 -5.75 7.62 -3.17
CA CYS A 220 -6.84 8.57 -3.32
C CYS A 220 -7.23 8.80 -4.80
N ALA A 221 -6.31 8.57 -5.73
CA ALA A 221 -6.57 8.70 -7.16
C ALA A 221 -7.30 7.49 -7.77
N ALA A 222 -7.26 6.34 -7.09
CA ALA A 222 -7.86 5.10 -7.62
C ALA A 222 -9.37 5.00 -7.37
N LEU A 223 -9.93 5.87 -6.52
CA LEU A 223 -11.32 5.82 -6.10
C LEU A 223 -12.10 7.02 -6.65
N PRO A 224 -13.30 6.81 -7.19
CA PRO A 224 -14.22 7.92 -7.51
C PRO A 224 -14.51 8.76 -6.27
N GLU A 225 -14.67 10.07 -6.45
CA GLU A 225 -14.92 11.03 -5.36
C GLU A 225 -16.10 10.62 -4.47
N SER A 226 -17.18 10.12 -5.06
CA SER A 226 -18.40 9.67 -4.34
C SER A 226 -18.17 8.46 -3.44
N ILE A 227 -17.12 7.66 -3.71
CA ILE A 227 -16.78 6.46 -2.93
C ILE A 227 -15.67 6.77 -1.91
N LEU A 228 -14.79 7.72 -2.23
CA LEU A 228 -13.61 8.04 -1.42
C LEU A 228 -13.98 8.42 0.02
N GLU A 229 -15.06 9.19 0.21
CA GLU A 229 -15.52 9.59 1.53
C GLU A 229 -15.93 8.39 2.38
N GLY A 230 -16.76 7.50 1.83
CA GLY A 230 -17.20 6.29 2.52
C GLY A 230 -16.07 5.29 2.81
N GLU A 231 -15.08 5.18 1.90
CA GLU A 231 -13.90 4.36 2.15
C GLU A 231 -12.99 4.95 3.23
N LEU A 232 -12.76 6.27 3.24
CA LEU A 232 -11.90 6.91 4.24
C LEU A 232 -12.53 6.93 5.63
N PHE A 233 -13.76 7.43 5.76
CA PHE A 233 -14.39 7.71 7.05
C PHE A 233 -15.37 6.62 7.51
N GLY A 234 -15.87 5.78 6.58
CA GLY A 234 -16.89 4.78 6.85
C GLY A 234 -18.31 5.34 6.76
N TYR A 235 -19.28 4.45 6.94
CA TYR A 235 -20.71 4.81 6.91
C TYR A 235 -21.56 3.90 7.78
N GLU A 236 -22.64 4.44 8.30
CA GLU A 236 -23.67 3.70 9.00
C GLU A 236 -24.72 3.16 8.01
N LYS A 237 -25.51 2.17 8.46
CA LYS A 237 -26.62 1.64 7.67
C LYS A 237 -27.62 2.75 7.36
N GLY A 238 -27.98 2.90 6.07
CA GLY A 238 -28.92 3.92 5.60
C GLY A 238 -28.31 5.30 5.33
N ALA A 239 -27.00 5.48 5.42
CA ALA A 239 -26.33 6.77 5.16
C ALA A 239 -26.50 7.27 3.71
N PHE A 240 -26.65 6.35 2.76
CA PHE A 240 -26.98 6.65 1.35
C PHE A 240 -27.71 5.46 0.70
N THR A 241 -28.25 5.68 -0.50
CA THR A 241 -28.94 4.63 -1.28
C THR A 241 -27.97 3.50 -1.60
N GLY A 242 -28.16 2.33 -0.95
CA GLY A 242 -27.27 1.16 -1.08
C GLY A 242 -26.45 0.83 0.18
N ALA A 243 -26.48 1.67 1.22
CA ALA A 243 -25.85 1.39 2.51
C ALA A 243 -26.67 0.37 3.33
N THR A 244 -26.62 -0.91 2.95
CA THR A 244 -27.37 -2.01 3.60
C THR A 244 -26.82 -2.42 4.95
N SER A 245 -25.52 -2.19 5.21
CA SER A 245 -24.82 -2.51 6.46
C SER A 245 -23.85 -1.40 6.83
N ARG A 246 -23.48 -1.32 8.11
CA ARG A 246 -22.40 -0.47 8.58
C ARG A 246 -21.05 -0.95 8.02
N ARG A 247 -20.18 -0.01 7.65
CA ARG A 247 -18.80 -0.29 7.24
C ARG A 247 -17.83 0.68 7.89
N ASP A 248 -16.81 0.14 8.56
CA ASP A 248 -15.73 0.92 9.15
C ASP A 248 -14.81 1.45 8.04
N GLY A 249 -14.50 2.76 8.09
CA GLY A 249 -13.59 3.41 7.15
C GLY A 249 -12.12 3.08 7.41
N ARG A 250 -11.24 3.52 6.49
CA ARG A 250 -9.78 3.28 6.56
C ARG A 250 -9.14 3.92 7.78
N PHE A 251 -9.63 5.07 8.22
CA PHE A 251 -9.19 5.71 9.47
C PHE A 251 -9.45 4.81 10.68
N ALA A 252 -10.64 4.22 10.78
CA ALA A 252 -10.99 3.30 11.87
C ALA A 252 -10.18 1.98 11.80
N GLN A 253 -9.88 1.48 10.59
CA GLN A 253 -9.03 0.31 10.39
C GLN A 253 -7.56 0.56 10.78
N ALA A 254 -7.10 1.82 10.66
CA ALA A 254 -5.75 2.23 11.00
C ALA A 254 -5.57 2.61 12.48
N ASP A 255 -6.62 2.50 13.30
CA ASP A 255 -6.58 2.88 14.72
C ASP A 255 -5.47 2.15 15.49
N GLY A 256 -4.66 2.90 16.24
CA GLY A 256 -3.44 2.43 16.89
C GLY A 256 -2.27 2.18 15.95
N GLY A 257 -2.43 2.33 14.63
CA GLY A 257 -1.47 2.02 13.59
C GLY A 257 -1.03 3.22 12.74
N THR A 258 -0.81 2.98 11.45
CA THR A 258 -0.39 3.98 10.46
C THR A 258 -1.34 3.97 9.26
N LEU A 259 -1.82 5.13 8.86
CA LEU A 259 -2.54 5.33 7.60
C LEU A 259 -1.57 5.90 6.56
N PHE A 260 -1.51 5.28 5.40
CA PHE A 260 -0.75 5.80 4.25
C PHE A 260 -1.71 6.29 3.17
N LEU A 261 -1.69 7.61 2.90
CA LEU A 261 -2.47 8.24 1.83
C LEU A 261 -1.58 8.49 0.63
N ASP A 262 -1.74 7.69 -0.42
CA ASP A 262 -1.05 7.93 -1.69
C ASP A 262 -1.89 8.87 -2.57
N GLU A 263 -1.21 9.75 -3.30
CA GLU A 263 -1.75 10.80 -4.15
C GLU A 263 -2.75 11.72 -3.38
N VAL A 264 -2.30 12.22 -2.21
CA VAL A 264 -3.11 13.08 -1.33
C VAL A 264 -3.61 14.36 -2.01
N ALA A 265 -2.92 14.81 -3.06
CA ALA A 265 -3.31 15.94 -3.90
C ALA A 265 -4.64 15.73 -4.65
N GLU A 266 -5.10 14.47 -4.80
CA GLU A 266 -6.35 14.13 -5.48
C GLU A 266 -7.59 14.20 -4.56
N ILE A 267 -7.40 14.45 -3.27
CA ILE A 267 -8.51 14.56 -2.32
C ILE A 267 -9.32 15.83 -2.61
N PRO A 268 -10.64 15.74 -2.83
CA PRO A 268 -11.51 16.89 -3.05
C PRO A 268 -11.53 17.87 -1.86
N LEU A 269 -11.73 19.15 -2.11
CA LEU A 269 -11.66 20.22 -1.10
C LEU A 269 -12.58 19.97 0.11
N HIS A 270 -13.79 19.44 -0.10
CA HIS A 270 -14.72 19.15 1.01
C HIS A 270 -14.21 18.02 1.92
N LEU A 271 -13.49 17.03 1.37
CA LEU A 271 -12.87 15.96 2.17
C LEU A 271 -11.56 16.41 2.85
N GLN A 272 -10.89 17.43 2.30
CA GLN A 272 -9.72 18.01 2.96
C GLN A 272 -10.09 18.63 4.32
N VAL A 273 -11.30 19.17 4.48
CA VAL A 273 -11.80 19.69 5.76
C VAL A 273 -11.95 18.57 6.79
N LYS A 274 -12.52 17.42 6.37
CA LYS A 274 -12.67 16.26 7.25
C LYS A 274 -11.30 15.67 7.62
N LEU A 275 -10.38 15.57 6.66
CA LEU A 275 -9.02 15.13 6.90
C LEU A 275 -8.29 16.02 7.92
N LEU A 276 -8.44 17.34 7.80
CA LEU A 276 -7.84 18.29 8.74
C LEU A 276 -8.33 18.06 10.17
N ARG A 277 -9.64 17.84 10.38
CA ARG A 277 -10.20 17.50 11.69
C ARG A 277 -9.56 16.26 12.29
N VAL A 278 -9.41 15.20 11.49
CA VAL A 278 -8.74 13.97 11.98
C VAL A 278 -7.31 14.26 12.44
N LEU A 279 -6.57 15.09 11.70
CA LEU A 279 -5.18 15.42 12.01
C LEU A 279 -5.03 16.36 13.23
N GLN A 280 -6.03 17.16 13.54
CA GLN A 280 -6.01 18.11 14.65
C GLN A 280 -6.59 17.53 15.93
N GLU A 281 -7.73 16.88 15.83
CA GLU A 281 -8.57 16.45 16.96
C GLU A 281 -8.49 14.94 17.21
N GLY A 282 -8.00 14.16 16.24
CA GLY A 282 -8.02 12.71 16.31
C GLY A 282 -9.44 12.12 16.22
N GLU A 283 -10.37 12.84 15.57
CA GLU A 283 -11.77 12.45 15.51
C GLU A 283 -12.23 12.23 14.07
N ILE A 284 -12.96 11.14 13.85
CA ILE A 284 -13.61 10.80 12.59
C ILE A 284 -15.12 10.83 12.74
N GLU A 285 -15.80 11.26 11.68
CA GLU A 285 -17.24 11.23 11.58
C GLU A 285 -17.65 10.37 10.38
N PRO A 286 -18.10 9.12 10.60
CA PRO A 286 -18.66 8.29 9.54
C PRO A 286 -19.92 8.92 8.94
N LEU A 287 -20.20 8.66 7.66
CA LEU A 287 -21.41 9.13 7.02
C LEU A 287 -22.65 8.62 7.78
N GLY A 288 -23.48 9.53 8.25
CA GLY A 288 -24.68 9.22 9.06
C GLY A 288 -24.39 8.67 10.45
N GLY A 289 -23.13 8.71 10.91
CA GLY A 289 -22.69 8.19 12.19
C GLY A 289 -22.37 9.27 13.23
N LYS A 290 -21.86 8.82 14.39
CA LYS A 290 -21.41 9.69 15.48
C LYS A 290 -19.89 9.84 15.44
N LEU A 291 -19.39 10.96 15.98
CA LEU A 291 -17.99 11.22 16.19
C LEU A 291 -17.32 10.07 16.97
N ARG A 292 -16.17 9.65 16.50
CA ARG A 292 -15.35 8.59 17.10
C ARG A 292 -13.89 9.02 17.12
N ARG A 293 -13.22 8.83 18.24
CA ARG A 293 -11.78 9.07 18.37
C ARG A 293 -10.95 7.95 17.76
N VAL A 294 -9.85 8.34 17.10
CA VAL A 294 -8.85 7.44 16.54
C VAL A 294 -7.46 7.96 16.83
N ASP A 295 -6.54 7.05 17.12
CA ASP A 295 -5.11 7.34 17.27
C ASP A 295 -4.33 6.79 16.09
N ILE A 296 -4.03 7.63 15.11
CA ILE A 296 -3.32 7.23 13.90
C ILE A 296 -2.03 8.03 13.70
N ARG A 297 -1.02 7.38 13.11
CA ARG A 297 0.08 8.09 12.46
C ARG A 297 -0.22 8.24 10.98
N LEU A 298 -0.09 9.45 10.44
CA LEU A 298 -0.30 9.69 9.02
C LEU A 298 1.02 9.76 8.25
N VAL A 299 1.08 9.04 7.12
CA VAL A 299 2.09 9.20 6.06
C VAL A 299 1.34 9.55 4.78
N ALA A 300 1.67 10.66 4.15
CA ALA A 300 1.06 11.10 2.90
C ALA A 300 2.08 11.08 1.76
N ALA A 301 1.64 10.84 0.55
CA ALA A 301 2.48 10.90 -0.65
C ALA A 301 1.78 11.63 -1.79
N THR A 302 2.56 12.31 -2.62
CA THR A 302 2.06 12.95 -3.84
C THR A 302 3.19 13.15 -4.86
N ASN A 303 2.81 13.24 -6.14
CA ASN A 303 3.68 13.65 -7.24
C ASN A 303 3.42 15.10 -7.66
N LYS A 304 2.43 15.79 -7.07
CA LYS A 304 2.05 17.16 -7.40
C LYS A 304 2.68 18.18 -6.44
N ASP A 305 2.92 19.37 -6.93
CA ASP A 305 3.33 20.51 -6.12
C ASP A 305 2.13 21.06 -5.33
N LEU A 306 2.06 20.71 -4.06
CA LEU A 306 0.96 21.15 -3.17
C LEU A 306 0.97 22.67 -2.94
N ARG A 307 2.15 23.34 -2.93
CA ARG A 307 2.22 24.80 -2.76
C ARG A 307 1.53 25.50 -3.91
N ARG A 308 1.86 25.08 -5.12
CA ARG A 308 1.21 25.62 -6.33
C ARG A 308 -0.29 25.33 -6.36
N MET A 309 -0.72 24.18 -5.83
CA MET A 309 -2.15 23.87 -5.72
C MET A 309 -2.87 24.75 -4.68
N VAL A 310 -2.20 25.15 -3.59
CA VAL A 310 -2.72 26.12 -2.61
C VAL A 310 -2.92 27.47 -3.27
N GLU A 311 -1.93 27.97 -4.01
CA GLU A 311 -2.02 29.23 -4.78
C GLU A 311 -3.20 29.21 -5.77
N GLN A 312 -3.50 28.04 -6.35
CA GLN A 312 -4.63 27.84 -7.27
C GLN A 312 -5.97 27.55 -6.56
N SER A 313 -6.03 27.64 -5.24
CA SER A 313 -7.23 27.30 -4.43
C SER A 313 -7.76 25.87 -4.65
N ARG A 314 -6.90 24.95 -5.09
CA ARG A 314 -7.21 23.52 -5.29
C ARG A 314 -6.80 22.64 -4.11
N PHE A 315 -6.05 23.20 -3.19
CA PHE A 315 -5.64 22.55 -1.94
C PHE A 315 -5.71 23.58 -0.80
N ARG A 316 -6.12 23.16 0.38
CA ARG A 316 -6.24 24.06 1.53
C ARG A 316 -4.89 24.31 2.16
N GLU A 317 -4.59 25.54 2.48
CA GLU A 317 -3.35 25.97 3.10
C GLU A 317 -3.15 25.37 4.50
N ASP A 318 -4.22 25.34 5.31
CA ASP A 318 -4.19 24.78 6.66
C ASP A 318 -3.84 23.28 6.67
N LEU A 319 -4.42 22.52 5.73
CA LEU A 319 -4.10 21.11 5.55
C LEU A 319 -2.65 20.92 5.05
N TYR A 320 -2.18 21.76 4.12
CA TYR A 320 -0.79 21.70 3.63
C TYR A 320 0.20 21.79 4.78
N TYR A 321 0.08 22.78 5.68
CA TYR A 321 0.99 22.91 6.82
C TYR A 321 0.88 21.74 7.80
N ARG A 322 -0.29 21.15 7.96
CA ARG A 322 -0.47 19.99 8.83
C ARG A 322 0.10 18.69 8.26
N LEU A 323 0.14 18.55 6.93
CA LEU A 323 0.78 17.43 6.24
C LEU A 323 2.29 17.61 6.12
N ASN A 324 2.76 18.84 5.90
CA ASN A 324 4.15 19.15 5.61
C ASN A 324 4.98 19.41 6.89
N VAL A 325 4.89 18.49 7.87
CA VAL A 325 5.71 18.55 9.10
C VAL A 325 7.12 18.02 8.81
N ILE A 326 7.22 16.84 8.18
CA ILE A 326 8.48 16.27 7.71
C ILE A 326 8.31 15.95 6.23
N ALA A 327 8.88 16.79 5.37
CA ALA A 327 8.90 16.53 3.92
C ALA A 327 10.14 15.72 3.54
N ILE A 328 9.92 14.64 2.79
CA ILE A 328 10.99 13.77 2.27
C ILE A 328 10.87 13.70 0.75
N GLU A 329 11.86 14.21 0.07
CA GLU A 329 11.95 14.12 -1.38
C GLU A 329 12.49 12.76 -1.80
N VAL A 330 11.76 12.09 -2.68
CA VAL A 330 12.13 10.77 -3.22
C VAL A 330 12.78 11.00 -4.58
N PRO A 331 14.08 10.71 -4.74
CA PRO A 331 14.80 11.00 -5.96
C PRO A 331 14.24 10.19 -7.14
N PRO A 332 14.01 10.84 -8.31
CA PRO A 332 13.66 10.13 -9.54
C PRO A 332 14.81 9.24 -10.00
N LEU A 333 14.52 8.19 -10.77
CA LEU A 333 15.52 7.17 -11.15
C LEU A 333 16.70 7.78 -11.94
N ARG A 334 16.46 8.82 -12.74
CA ARG A 334 17.51 9.56 -13.48
C ARG A 334 18.56 10.24 -12.60
N GLN A 335 18.26 10.49 -11.30
CA GLN A 335 19.20 11.04 -10.32
C GLN A 335 19.94 9.95 -9.53
N ARG A 336 19.62 8.68 -9.78
CA ARG A 336 20.22 7.51 -9.12
C ARG A 336 20.46 6.36 -10.10
N LEU A 337 20.97 6.67 -11.28
CA LEU A 337 21.26 5.68 -12.32
C LEU A 337 22.23 4.59 -11.86
N ASP A 338 23.07 4.87 -10.85
CA ASP A 338 23.94 3.90 -10.20
C ASP A 338 23.14 2.74 -9.53
N ASP A 339 21.86 2.95 -9.24
CA ASP A 339 20.98 1.90 -8.68
C ASP A 339 20.40 0.99 -9.79
N VAL A 340 20.45 1.40 -11.07
CA VAL A 340 19.85 0.65 -12.18
C VAL A 340 20.37 -0.78 -12.26
N PRO A 341 21.67 -1.07 -12.21
CA PRO A 341 22.17 -2.45 -12.25
C PRO A 341 21.61 -3.34 -11.12
N LEU A 342 21.56 -2.80 -9.90
CA LEU A 342 21.01 -3.52 -8.74
C LEU A 342 19.51 -3.78 -8.88
N LEU A 343 18.76 -2.81 -9.39
CA LEU A 343 17.34 -2.94 -9.67
C LEU A 343 17.08 -3.97 -10.78
N VAL A 344 17.91 -3.99 -11.82
CA VAL A 344 17.86 -4.97 -12.90
C VAL A 344 18.04 -6.38 -12.37
N ASP A 345 19.10 -6.64 -11.58
CA ASP A 345 19.37 -7.95 -10.98
C ASP A 345 18.21 -8.40 -10.08
N HIS A 346 17.68 -7.48 -9.26
CA HIS A 346 16.55 -7.76 -8.39
C HIS A 346 15.29 -8.14 -9.19
N PHE A 347 14.92 -7.38 -10.22
CA PHE A 347 13.74 -7.65 -11.01
C PHE A 347 13.88 -8.90 -11.88
N LEU A 348 15.04 -9.13 -12.48
CA LEU A 348 15.30 -10.35 -13.24
C LEU A 348 15.15 -11.59 -12.37
N SER A 349 15.72 -11.59 -11.15
CA SER A 349 15.58 -12.71 -10.19
C SER A 349 14.10 -12.96 -9.88
N ARG A 350 13.36 -11.91 -9.55
CA ARG A 350 11.93 -11.98 -9.22
C ARG A 350 11.07 -12.48 -10.40
N PHE A 351 11.31 -11.98 -11.61
CA PHE A 351 10.51 -12.36 -12.79
C PHE A 351 10.86 -13.74 -13.30
N ARG A 352 12.11 -14.19 -13.16
CA ARG A 352 12.53 -15.56 -13.42
C ARG A 352 11.73 -16.55 -12.58
N GLU A 353 11.62 -16.30 -11.27
CA GLU A 353 10.86 -17.15 -10.35
C GLU A 353 9.36 -17.12 -10.69
N LYS A 354 8.80 -15.90 -10.85
CA LYS A 354 7.36 -15.71 -11.14
C LYS A 354 6.92 -16.39 -12.44
N ASN A 355 7.73 -16.29 -13.51
CA ASN A 355 7.37 -16.79 -14.85
C ASN A 355 7.99 -18.16 -15.17
N GLN A 356 8.71 -18.78 -14.22
CA GLN A 356 9.40 -20.08 -14.43
C GLN A 356 10.29 -20.09 -15.69
N LYS A 357 10.91 -18.95 -16.03
CA LYS A 357 11.76 -18.78 -17.21
C LYS A 357 13.23 -19.10 -16.86
N LEU A 358 13.93 -19.72 -17.80
CA LEU A 358 15.36 -20.04 -17.68
C LEU A 358 16.27 -18.83 -18.03
N VAL A 359 15.84 -17.61 -17.66
CA VAL A 359 16.66 -16.41 -17.87
C VAL A 359 17.73 -16.34 -16.77
N THR A 360 19.00 -16.34 -17.15
CA THR A 360 20.13 -16.33 -16.22
C THR A 360 20.68 -14.92 -15.96
N GLY A 361 20.43 -13.95 -16.86
CA GLY A 361 20.94 -12.60 -16.72
C GLY A 361 20.59 -11.68 -17.88
N ILE A 362 21.31 -10.57 -17.98
CA ILE A 362 21.18 -9.55 -19.02
C ILE A 362 22.52 -9.34 -19.71
N SER A 363 22.53 -9.05 -21.01
CA SER A 363 23.74 -8.74 -21.75
C SER A 363 24.31 -7.39 -21.34
N ARG A 364 25.63 -7.23 -21.42
CA ARG A 364 26.29 -5.96 -21.13
C ARG A 364 25.77 -4.80 -22.00
N PRO A 365 25.57 -4.96 -23.32
CA PRO A 365 24.98 -3.91 -24.14
C PRO A 365 23.58 -3.51 -23.68
N ALA A 366 22.72 -4.47 -23.31
CA ALA A 366 21.37 -4.18 -22.81
C ALA A 366 21.40 -3.41 -21.48
N LEU A 367 22.33 -3.78 -20.58
CA LEU A 367 22.51 -3.05 -19.31
C LEU A 367 23.01 -1.63 -19.54
N GLU A 368 23.91 -1.41 -20.50
CA GLU A 368 24.38 -0.06 -20.84
C GLU A 368 23.26 0.83 -21.41
N VAL A 369 22.38 0.26 -22.25
CA VAL A 369 21.20 0.96 -22.75
C VAL A 369 20.25 1.35 -21.59
N LEU A 370 19.97 0.42 -20.68
CA LEU A 370 19.16 0.67 -19.49
C LEU A 370 19.79 1.74 -18.58
N SER A 371 21.13 1.75 -18.42
CA SER A 371 21.80 2.71 -17.54
C SER A 371 21.87 4.14 -18.09
N ARG A 372 21.56 4.34 -19.38
CA ARG A 372 21.57 5.67 -20.03
C ARG A 372 20.18 6.26 -20.22
N TYR A 373 19.13 5.46 -19.98
CA TYR A 373 17.76 5.90 -20.20
C TYR A 373 17.25 6.81 -19.06
N HIS A 374 16.36 7.77 -19.36
CA HIS A 374 15.92 8.80 -18.41
C HIS A 374 14.77 8.39 -17.49
N TYR A 375 14.06 7.32 -17.81
CA TYR A 375 12.94 6.75 -17.01
C TYR A 375 11.87 7.76 -16.61
N PRO A 376 11.06 8.31 -17.51
CA PRO A 376 9.94 9.18 -17.14
C PRO A 376 8.93 8.50 -16.20
N GLY A 377 8.77 7.19 -16.30
CA GLY A 377 7.96 6.37 -15.38
C GLY A 377 8.76 5.76 -14.22
N ASN A 378 10.02 6.19 -14.01
CA ASN A 378 10.89 5.79 -12.92
C ASN A 378 11.07 4.26 -12.78
N VAL A 379 11.08 3.75 -11.54
CA VAL A 379 11.28 2.32 -11.25
C VAL A 379 10.14 1.46 -11.80
N ARG A 380 8.90 2.00 -11.87
CA ARG A 380 7.76 1.27 -12.45
C ARG A 380 7.95 1.00 -13.94
N GLU A 381 8.53 1.94 -14.68
CA GLU A 381 8.84 1.75 -16.10
C GLU A 381 9.95 0.73 -16.29
N LEU A 382 11.02 0.80 -15.50
CA LEU A 382 12.08 -0.20 -15.52
C LEU A 382 11.53 -1.61 -15.17
N GLU A 383 10.70 -1.73 -14.13
CA GLU A 383 10.06 -2.98 -13.73
C GLU A 383 9.23 -3.57 -14.89
N ASN A 384 8.37 -2.76 -15.52
CA ASN A 384 7.55 -3.19 -16.65
C ASN A 384 8.40 -3.60 -17.88
N ALA A 385 9.44 -2.84 -18.18
CA ALA A 385 10.35 -3.13 -19.27
C ALA A 385 11.06 -4.48 -19.09
N LEU A 386 11.54 -4.77 -17.88
CA LEU A 386 12.21 -6.02 -17.57
C LEU A 386 11.22 -7.21 -17.50
N GLU A 387 10.01 -7.00 -16.94
CA GLU A 387 8.97 -8.05 -16.97
C GLU A 387 8.65 -8.46 -18.39
N ARG A 388 8.43 -7.48 -19.29
CA ARG A 388 8.20 -7.72 -20.72
C ARG A 388 9.38 -8.45 -21.37
N ALA A 389 10.61 -7.98 -21.12
CA ALA A 389 11.81 -8.57 -21.66
C ALA A 389 11.95 -10.04 -21.25
N VAL A 390 11.77 -10.37 -19.96
CA VAL A 390 11.82 -11.76 -19.45
C VAL A 390 10.73 -12.63 -20.07
N VAL A 391 9.49 -12.12 -20.23
CA VAL A 391 8.38 -12.89 -20.81
C VAL A 391 8.63 -13.20 -22.28
N LEU A 392 9.13 -12.23 -23.06
CA LEU A 392 9.34 -12.35 -24.51
C LEU A 392 10.68 -12.98 -24.88
N CYS A 393 11.69 -12.92 -24.01
CA CYS A 393 13.02 -13.47 -24.23
C CYS A 393 12.94 -14.98 -24.56
N ARG A 394 13.62 -15.37 -25.63
CA ARG A 394 13.74 -16.77 -26.11
C ARG A 394 15.05 -17.42 -25.69
N GLN A 395 16.01 -16.62 -25.27
CA GLN A 395 17.34 -17.06 -24.87
C GLN A 395 17.53 -16.96 -23.35
N PRO A 396 18.53 -17.60 -22.77
CA PRO A 396 18.83 -17.50 -21.34
C PRO A 396 19.31 -16.12 -20.89
N ILE A 397 19.67 -15.22 -21.79
CA ILE A 397 20.19 -13.88 -21.52
C ILE A 397 19.31 -12.86 -22.23
N VAL A 398 18.79 -11.89 -21.50
CA VAL A 398 18.04 -10.75 -22.05
C VAL A 398 19.01 -9.86 -22.84
N ASP A 399 18.74 -9.59 -24.10
CA ASP A 399 19.54 -8.72 -24.94
C ASP A 399 18.80 -7.43 -25.32
N VAL A 400 19.49 -6.51 -26.02
CA VAL A 400 18.93 -5.21 -26.43
C VAL A 400 17.63 -5.38 -27.23
N GLU A 401 17.53 -6.43 -28.05
CA GLU A 401 16.35 -6.69 -28.88
C GLU A 401 15.10 -7.02 -28.07
N ASP A 402 15.27 -7.57 -26.85
CA ASP A 402 14.17 -7.93 -25.96
C ASP A 402 13.61 -6.70 -25.20
N LEU A 403 14.37 -5.59 -25.17
CA LEU A 403 13.95 -4.35 -24.51
C LEU A 403 12.90 -3.59 -25.34
N PRO A 404 12.00 -2.83 -24.69
CA PRO A 404 11.06 -1.94 -25.37
C PRO A 404 11.75 -0.97 -26.34
N GLN A 405 11.08 -0.66 -27.45
CA GLN A 405 11.64 0.20 -28.48
C GLN A 405 11.98 1.61 -27.94
N GLU A 406 11.19 2.12 -27.02
CA GLU A 406 11.36 3.42 -26.37
C GLU A 406 12.70 3.51 -25.63
N ILE A 407 13.09 2.43 -24.98
CA ILE A 407 14.35 2.33 -24.23
C ILE A 407 15.52 2.14 -25.20
N ARG A 408 15.36 1.31 -26.25
CA ARG A 408 16.39 1.09 -27.28
C ARG A 408 16.74 2.36 -28.06
N SER A 409 15.73 3.17 -28.36
CA SER A 409 15.91 4.42 -29.11
C SER A 409 16.44 5.59 -28.23
N GLY A 410 16.80 5.33 -26.98
CA GLY A 410 17.37 6.34 -26.08
C GLY A 410 16.39 7.43 -25.65
N GLY A 411 15.08 7.19 -25.75
CA GLY A 411 14.06 8.15 -25.29
C GLY A 411 13.92 9.43 -26.12
N ALA A 412 14.54 9.50 -27.29
CA ALA A 412 14.47 10.66 -28.18
C ALA A 412 13.05 11.03 -28.66
N ARG A 413 12.02 10.24 -28.25
CA ARG A 413 10.63 10.41 -28.68
C ARG A 413 9.68 10.92 -27.57
N LEU A 414 10.14 11.13 -26.33
CA LEU A 414 9.26 11.45 -25.18
C LEU A 414 9.25 12.91 -24.75
N GLU A 415 9.99 13.82 -25.40
CA GLU A 415 9.72 15.25 -25.24
C GLU A 415 8.40 15.72 -25.88
N SER A 416 7.73 14.84 -26.66
CA SER A 416 6.51 15.19 -27.41
C SER A 416 5.20 14.70 -26.80
N ALA A 417 5.20 13.94 -25.68
CA ALA A 417 3.96 13.38 -25.10
C ALA A 417 3.45 14.08 -23.82
N GLY A 418 4.12 15.12 -23.32
CA GLY A 418 3.79 15.76 -22.04
C GLY A 418 3.31 17.21 -22.10
N HIS A 419 3.28 17.85 -23.27
CA HIS A 419 2.69 19.17 -23.46
C HIS A 419 1.86 19.15 -24.75
N ALA A 420 0.58 19.36 -24.64
CA ALA A 420 -0.31 19.64 -25.75
C ALA A 420 -0.03 21.06 -26.31
N GLY A 421 1.19 21.26 -26.78
CA GLY A 421 1.54 22.36 -27.66
C GLY A 421 1.49 21.89 -29.11
N PRO A 422 1.30 22.77 -30.09
CA PRO A 422 1.30 22.39 -31.50
C PRO A 422 2.62 21.68 -31.85
N PRO A 423 2.60 20.68 -32.73
CA PRO A 423 3.79 19.93 -33.14
C PRO A 423 4.89 20.88 -33.61
N ARG A 424 6.14 20.66 -33.12
CA ARG A 424 7.29 21.52 -33.47
C ARG A 424 8.10 20.84 -34.56
N LEU A 425 8.40 21.57 -35.61
CA LEU A 425 9.34 21.17 -36.67
C LEU A 425 10.73 21.72 -36.33
N SER A 426 11.75 20.87 -36.43
CA SER A 426 13.14 21.28 -36.27
C SER A 426 13.91 20.97 -37.55
N PHE A 427 14.78 21.89 -37.97
CA PHE A 427 15.58 21.76 -39.18
C PHE A 427 17.07 21.93 -38.84
N ALA A 428 17.91 21.15 -39.53
CA ALA A 428 19.36 21.30 -39.36
C ALA A 428 19.85 22.65 -39.94
N ILE A 429 20.88 23.24 -39.29
CA ILE A 429 21.51 24.45 -39.85
C ILE A 429 22.11 24.10 -41.19
N GLY A 430 21.76 24.87 -42.25
CA GLY A 430 22.17 24.62 -43.65
C GLY A 430 21.08 23.98 -44.53
N THR A 431 19.91 23.62 -43.96
CA THR A 431 18.74 23.21 -44.75
C THR A 431 18.26 24.38 -45.61
N THR A 432 17.94 24.13 -46.88
CA THR A 432 17.50 25.19 -47.80
C THR A 432 16.08 25.66 -47.41
N LEU A 433 15.79 26.95 -47.66
CA LEU A 433 14.47 27.52 -47.40
C LEU A 433 13.34 26.77 -48.15
N ASP A 434 13.60 26.27 -49.33
CA ASP A 434 12.60 25.53 -50.11
C ASP A 434 12.28 24.16 -49.48
N GLU A 435 13.26 23.47 -48.89
CA GLU A 435 13.07 22.25 -48.14
C GLU A 435 12.33 22.48 -46.81
N ILE A 436 12.66 23.56 -46.09
CA ILE A 436 11.96 23.96 -44.86
C ILE A 436 10.49 24.24 -45.15
N GLU A 437 10.25 25.03 -46.21
CA GLU A 437 8.90 25.40 -46.64
C GLU A 437 8.06 24.16 -47.05
N ARG A 438 8.65 23.29 -47.89
CA ARG A 438 7.94 22.01 -48.32
C ARG A 438 7.62 21.10 -47.15
N THR A 439 8.58 20.93 -46.23
CA THR A 439 8.39 20.07 -45.08
C THR A 439 7.34 20.68 -44.14
N SER A 440 7.36 21.99 -43.91
CA SER A 440 6.38 22.71 -43.09
C SER A 440 4.94 22.56 -43.68
N ILE A 441 4.79 22.73 -44.99
CA ILE A 441 3.50 22.58 -45.69
C ILE A 441 3.01 21.12 -45.55
N ARG A 442 3.85 20.12 -45.78
CA ARG A 442 3.50 18.72 -45.71
C ARG A 442 3.04 18.30 -44.34
N GLU A 443 3.85 18.63 -43.30
CA GLU A 443 3.54 18.27 -41.91
C GLU A 443 2.30 19.01 -41.40
N THR A 444 2.09 20.28 -41.81
CA THR A 444 0.87 21.02 -41.44
C THR A 444 -0.37 20.44 -42.11
N LEU A 445 -0.26 20.02 -43.36
CA LEU A 445 -1.36 19.30 -44.05
C LEU A 445 -1.68 17.96 -43.38
N HIS A 446 -0.67 17.23 -42.96
CA HIS A 446 -0.87 15.99 -42.20
C HIS A 446 -1.55 16.27 -40.84
N TYR A 447 -1.15 17.32 -40.16
CA TYR A 447 -1.75 17.78 -38.88
C TYR A 447 -3.22 18.18 -39.04
N THR A 448 -3.56 18.89 -40.16
CA THR A 448 -4.94 19.33 -40.49
C THR A 448 -5.76 18.26 -41.20
N LYS A 449 -5.28 17.00 -41.26
CA LYS A 449 -5.92 15.87 -41.93
C LYS A 449 -6.31 16.18 -43.38
N GLY A 450 -5.49 16.95 -44.10
CA GLY A 450 -5.68 17.31 -45.49
C GLY A 450 -6.49 18.58 -45.76
N ASP A 451 -6.93 19.29 -44.71
CA ASP A 451 -7.63 20.56 -44.88
C ASP A 451 -6.65 21.67 -45.27
N LYS A 452 -6.63 21.99 -46.58
CA LYS A 452 -5.72 22.95 -47.17
C LYS A 452 -6.01 24.42 -46.75
N ARG A 453 -7.29 24.73 -46.40
CA ARG A 453 -7.65 26.09 -45.97
C ARG A 453 -7.14 26.33 -44.52
N LEU A 454 -7.38 25.35 -43.63
CA LEU A 454 -6.88 25.42 -42.26
C LEU A 454 -5.36 25.40 -42.23
N ALA A 455 -4.71 24.59 -43.08
CA ALA A 455 -3.23 24.55 -43.20
C ALA A 455 -2.67 25.90 -43.68
N ALA A 456 -3.28 26.55 -44.64
CA ALA A 456 -2.89 27.85 -45.11
C ALA A 456 -3.00 28.92 -44.04
N GLN A 457 -4.07 28.89 -43.23
CA GLN A 457 -4.30 29.81 -42.14
C GLN A 457 -3.24 29.60 -41.01
N LEU A 458 -2.92 28.37 -40.67
CA LEU A 458 -1.88 28.07 -39.66
C LEU A 458 -0.47 28.46 -40.10
N LEU A 459 -0.16 28.35 -41.40
CA LEU A 459 1.13 28.73 -41.97
C LEU A 459 1.23 30.22 -42.32
N GLY A 460 0.15 30.97 -42.24
CA GLY A 460 0.12 32.39 -42.59
C GLY A 460 0.35 32.66 -44.11
N ILE A 461 -0.03 31.70 -44.98
CA ILE A 461 0.14 31.78 -46.44
C ILE A 461 -1.20 31.62 -47.15
N ALA A 462 -1.26 32.14 -48.39
CA ALA A 462 -2.45 31.95 -49.18
C ALA A 462 -2.65 30.47 -49.58
N THR A 463 -3.90 30.00 -49.64
CA THR A 463 -4.24 28.60 -50.01
C THR A 463 -3.66 28.26 -51.40
N ARG A 464 -3.65 29.21 -52.32
CA ARG A 464 -3.05 29.08 -53.68
C ARG A 464 -1.55 28.74 -53.61
N THR A 465 -0.84 29.20 -52.57
CA THR A 465 0.59 28.90 -52.36
C THR A 465 0.80 27.42 -52.03
N ILE A 466 -0.12 26.82 -51.24
CA ILE A 466 -0.09 25.37 -50.93
C ILE A 466 -0.28 24.56 -52.22
N TYR A 467 -1.27 24.90 -53.04
CA TYR A 467 -1.49 24.19 -54.32
C TYR A 467 -0.28 24.27 -55.22
N ARG A 468 0.26 25.47 -55.47
CA ARG A 468 1.45 25.69 -56.30
C ARG A 468 2.70 24.93 -55.85
N LYS A 469 2.86 24.73 -54.50
CA LYS A 469 4.02 24.03 -53.93
C LYS A 469 3.85 22.52 -53.92
N LEU A 470 2.61 22.00 -53.83
CA LEU A 470 2.32 20.58 -54.00
C LEU A 470 2.48 20.14 -55.46
N ASP A 471 1.95 20.90 -56.42
CA ASP A 471 2.06 20.61 -57.84
C ASP A 471 3.50 20.62 -58.38
N ARG A 472 4.37 21.50 -57.84
CA ARG A 472 5.82 21.48 -58.13
C ARG A 472 6.56 20.27 -57.55
N GLY A 473 5.99 19.56 -56.60
CA GLY A 473 6.57 18.33 -56.01
C GLY A 473 6.24 17.06 -56.81
N GLU A 474 5.18 17.06 -57.56
CA GLU A 474 4.76 15.93 -58.41
C GLU A 474 5.19 16.05 -59.90
N ALA A 475 5.60 17.23 -60.32
CA ALA A 475 6.07 17.48 -61.68
C ALA A 475 7.58 17.29 -61.85
N GLY A 476 8.07 16.07 -61.58
CA GLY A 476 9.25 15.51 -62.27
C GLY A 476 8.86 14.77 -63.56
N GLY A 477 7.71 15.10 -64.21
CA GLY A 477 7.24 14.50 -65.45
C GLY A 477 6.24 15.44 -66.11
N ALA A 478 6.57 15.87 -67.34
CA ALA A 478 5.85 16.82 -68.16
C ALA A 478 4.35 16.58 -68.33
N ALA A 479 3.54 17.64 -68.19
CA ALA A 479 2.27 17.83 -68.90
C ALA A 479 1.85 19.31 -68.86
N GLU A 480 1.39 19.76 -70.01
CA GLU A 480 0.99 21.13 -70.38
C GLU A 480 -0.19 21.68 -69.56
N PRO A 481 -0.38 23.05 -69.54
CA PRO A 481 -1.44 23.69 -68.79
C PRO A 481 -2.81 23.62 -69.45
N ASP A 482 -3.83 23.18 -68.78
CA ASP A 482 -5.24 23.26 -69.16
C ASP A 482 -5.78 24.68 -68.85
N PRO A 483 -6.35 25.41 -69.86
CA PRO A 483 -6.81 26.82 -69.71
C PRO A 483 -8.33 26.87 -69.47
N ALA A 484 -8.77 26.54 -68.30
CA ALA A 484 -10.19 26.69 -67.96
C ALA A 484 -10.36 27.03 -66.49
N PHE A 485 -10.13 28.28 -66.15
CA PHE A 485 -10.85 28.98 -65.04
C PHE A 485 -10.51 30.45 -65.10
N ALA A 486 -11.30 31.18 -65.93
CA ALA A 486 -11.33 32.63 -65.99
C ALA A 486 -12.08 33.23 -64.80
N ASP A 487 -11.57 34.35 -64.37
CA ASP A 487 -12.06 35.30 -63.41
C ASP A 487 -13.56 35.36 -63.14
N GLU A 488 -13.96 35.33 -61.87
CA GLU A 488 -15.12 36.07 -61.39
C GLU A 488 -14.63 37.15 -60.42
N PRO A 489 -15.12 38.42 -60.55
CA PRO A 489 -14.65 39.56 -59.83
C PRO A 489 -15.28 39.68 -58.46
N ASP A 490 -14.50 40.25 -57.53
CA ASP A 490 -14.92 40.63 -56.17
C ASP A 490 -16.16 41.54 -56.19
N GLY A 491 -17.24 41.10 -55.57
CA GLY A 491 -18.39 41.95 -55.29
C GLY A 491 -18.17 42.77 -54.00
N GLU A 492 -18.16 44.08 -54.18
CA GLU A 492 -18.19 45.09 -53.11
C GLU A 492 -19.48 44.97 -52.32
N ASP A 493 -19.33 44.91 -50.98
CA ASP A 493 -20.44 45.04 -50.04
C ASP A 493 -20.65 46.51 -49.71
N GLU A 494 -21.76 47.06 -50.18
CA GLU A 494 -22.31 48.32 -49.71
C GLU A 494 -23.14 48.13 -48.38
N ALA A 495 -22.95 49.08 -47.55
CA ALA A 495 -23.65 49.28 -46.29
C ALA A 495 -25.14 49.52 -46.46
N GLY A 496 -25.96 49.07 -45.54
CA GLY A 496 -27.35 49.45 -45.35
C GLY A 496 -27.72 49.35 -43.89
N ALA A 497 -27.95 50.54 -43.30
CA ALA A 497 -28.46 50.78 -41.97
C ALA A 497 -29.98 50.48 -41.87
N ASP A 498 -30.45 50.52 -40.63
CA ASP A 498 -31.82 50.67 -40.09
C ASP A 498 -32.61 49.33 -39.77
N GLU A 499 -32.74 49.06 -38.51
CA GLU A 499 -33.72 49.33 -37.41
C GLU A 499 -33.35 48.58 -36.15
#